data_bda8d188bb524ccbe25eb9f2a39f44b3
#
_entry.id   bda8d188bb524ccbe25eb9f2a39f44b3
#
_cell.length_a   1.000
_cell.length_b   1.000
_cell.length_c   1.000
_cell.angle_alpha   90.00
_cell.angle_beta   90.00
_cell.angle_gamma   90.00
#
_symmetry.space_group_name_H-M   'P 1'
#
loop_
_entity.id
_entity.type
_entity.pdbx_description
1 polymer ?
#
loop_
_entity_poly.entity_id
_entity_poly.type
_entity_poly.pdbx_seq_one_letter_code
_entity_poly.pdbx_strand_id
1 'polypeptide(L)'
;MMARCRREGPILILQDTTGFIYSRAHPGKIGFTKTINAGRYKAGQLNVQTLCGVLMHSSLAVTLTGTPLGLAAVKFWTRRKYKGTLALKRHVNPTRVPIETKESYRWLENLRQSIALVGAPERCVHVGDRESDIYEL
;
A
#
# COMPACT_ATOMS: atom_id res chain seq x y z
N MET A 1 -11.54 8.70 17.64
CA MET A 1 -10.68 9.36 16.66
C MET A 1 -11.27 10.67 16.15
N MET A 2 -12.45 10.73 15.53
CA MET A 2 -13.06 11.99 15.02
C MET A 2 -13.11 13.13 16.04
N ALA A 3 -13.52 12.85 17.29
CA ALA A 3 -13.58 13.87 18.34
C ALA A 3 -12.20 14.45 18.70
N ARG A 4 -11.13 13.66 18.61
CA ARG A 4 -9.75 14.15 18.82
C ARG A 4 -9.30 15.01 17.65
N CYS A 5 -9.51 14.54 16.41
CA CYS A 5 -9.13 15.30 15.22
C CYS A 5 -9.82 16.67 15.12
N ARG A 6 -11.05 16.81 15.62
CA ARG A 6 -11.78 18.08 15.60
C ARG A 6 -11.18 19.16 16.52
N ARG A 7 -10.49 18.76 17.59
CA ARG A 7 -9.91 19.69 18.57
C ARG A 7 -8.50 20.13 18.19
N GLU A 8 -7.84 19.39 17.31
CA GLU A 8 -6.46 19.66 16.90
C GLU A 8 -6.42 20.69 15.76
N GLY A 9 -5.28 21.34 15.58
CA GLY A 9 -4.95 22.19 14.43
C GLY A 9 -4.77 21.36 13.14
N PRO A 10 -3.80 21.70 12.29
CA PRO A 10 -3.45 20.86 11.14
C PRO A 10 -3.05 19.46 11.57
N ILE A 11 -3.48 18.46 10.79
CA ILE A 11 -3.28 17.04 11.07
C ILE A 11 -2.41 16.47 9.95
N LEU A 12 -1.35 15.76 10.33
CA LEU A 12 -0.56 14.97 9.37
C LEU A 12 -1.21 13.61 9.18
N ILE A 13 -1.43 13.22 7.95
CA ILE A 13 -1.92 11.89 7.57
C ILE A 13 -0.75 11.14 6.94
N LEU A 14 -0.08 10.32 7.74
CA LEU A 14 1.07 9.55 7.31
C LEU A 14 0.58 8.27 6.63
N GLN A 15 0.96 8.08 5.37
CA GLN A 15 0.57 6.91 4.57
C GLN A 15 1.77 6.02 4.28
N ASP A 16 1.62 4.73 4.51
CA ASP A 16 2.66 3.74 4.19
C ASP A 16 2.07 2.35 3.91
N THR A 17 2.85 1.55 3.18
CA THR A 17 2.52 0.16 2.84
C THR A 17 3.42 -0.82 3.56
N THR A 18 2.84 -1.64 4.43
CA THR A 18 3.53 -2.68 5.19
C THR A 18 3.16 -4.07 4.68
N GLY A 19 4.15 -4.95 4.58
CA GLY A 19 3.96 -6.36 4.20
C GLY A 19 4.11 -7.29 5.41
N PHE A 20 3.05 -8.03 5.73
CA PHE A 20 3.10 -9.11 6.73
C PHE A 20 3.41 -10.43 6.03
N ILE A 21 4.57 -10.99 6.31
CA ILE A 21 5.06 -12.21 5.67
C ILE A 21 4.85 -13.40 6.60
N TYR A 22 4.32 -14.48 6.05
CA TYR A 22 4.03 -15.70 6.79
C TYR A 22 4.72 -16.92 6.18
N SER A 23 5.20 -17.82 7.04
CA SER A 23 5.60 -19.17 6.64
C SER A 23 4.39 -20.11 6.85
N ARG A 24 3.87 -20.72 5.77
CA ARG A 24 2.67 -21.56 5.79
C ARG A 24 2.81 -22.77 4.87
N ALA A 25 2.24 -23.91 5.29
CA ALA A 25 2.17 -25.10 4.45
C ALA A 25 1.34 -24.91 3.18
N HIS A 26 0.28 -24.08 3.25
CA HIS A 26 -0.62 -23.78 2.14
C HIS A 26 -0.67 -22.26 1.84
N PRO A 27 0.38 -21.69 1.26
CA PRO A 27 0.47 -20.24 1.05
C PRO A 27 -0.64 -19.67 0.14
N GLY A 28 -1.15 -20.46 -0.80
CA GLY A 28 -2.24 -20.05 -1.70
C GLY A 28 -3.56 -19.73 -1.00
N LYS A 29 -3.78 -20.20 0.23
CA LYS A 29 -4.98 -19.88 1.02
C LYS A 29 -4.97 -18.45 1.58
N ILE A 30 -3.78 -17.87 1.74
CA ILE A 30 -3.61 -16.48 2.20
C ILE A 30 -3.42 -15.56 1.01
N GLY A 31 -2.49 -15.89 0.12
CA GLY A 31 -2.04 -15.07 -1.00
C GLY A 31 -0.58 -14.66 -0.88
N PHE A 32 -0.15 -13.75 -1.74
CA PHE A 32 1.27 -13.40 -1.87
C PHE A 32 1.46 -11.89 -1.77
N THR A 33 2.66 -11.48 -1.37
CA THR A 33 3.04 -10.06 -1.23
C THR A 33 4.00 -9.63 -2.32
N LYS A 34 5.14 -10.30 -2.46
CA LYS A 34 6.17 -9.97 -3.43
C LYS A 34 6.96 -11.21 -3.84
N THR A 35 7.67 -11.06 -4.94
CA THR A 35 8.65 -12.04 -5.42
C THR A 35 10.04 -11.52 -5.11
N ILE A 36 10.88 -12.36 -4.54
CA ILE A 36 12.29 -12.06 -4.23
C ILE A 36 13.21 -12.98 -5.01
N ASN A 37 14.41 -12.48 -5.32
CA ASN A 37 15.50 -13.29 -5.81
C ASN A 37 16.27 -13.85 -4.61
N ALA A 38 16.17 -15.14 -4.38
CA ALA A 38 16.84 -15.84 -3.28
C ALA A 38 18.23 -16.39 -3.69
N GLY A 39 18.84 -15.82 -4.73
CA GLY A 39 20.14 -16.22 -5.26
C GLY A 39 20.04 -17.09 -6.51
N ARG A 40 21.02 -17.99 -6.69
CA ARG A 40 21.06 -18.91 -7.82
C ARG A 40 21.18 -20.35 -7.33
N TYR A 41 20.55 -21.26 -8.02
CA TYR A 41 20.80 -22.70 -7.85
C TYR A 41 22.21 -23.06 -8.36
N LYS A 42 22.72 -24.24 -7.93
CA LYS A 42 24.03 -24.77 -8.39
C LYS A 42 24.16 -24.85 -9.93
N ALA A 43 23.02 -25.01 -10.64
CA ALA A 43 22.94 -25.02 -12.10
C ALA A 43 22.90 -23.61 -12.74
N GLY A 44 23.13 -22.52 -11.97
CA GLY A 44 23.16 -21.14 -12.47
C GLY A 44 21.80 -20.47 -12.66
N GLN A 45 20.71 -21.19 -12.54
CA GLN A 45 19.35 -20.65 -12.66
C GLN A 45 18.99 -19.75 -11.46
N LEU A 46 18.21 -18.68 -11.73
CA LEU A 46 17.71 -17.79 -10.67
C LEU A 46 16.73 -18.55 -9.76
N ASN A 47 17.01 -18.49 -8.45
CA ASN A 47 16.08 -18.97 -7.42
C ASN A 47 15.10 -17.83 -7.06
N VAL A 48 13.91 -17.86 -7.66
CA VAL A 48 12.87 -16.86 -7.47
C VAL A 48 11.83 -17.40 -6.52
N GLN A 49 11.67 -16.76 -5.37
CA GLN A 49 10.68 -17.13 -4.35
C GLN A 49 9.58 -16.10 -4.25
N THR A 50 8.34 -16.56 -4.15
CA THR A 50 7.17 -15.70 -3.91
C THR A 50 6.76 -15.79 -2.44
N LEU A 51 6.78 -14.67 -1.75
CA LEU A 51 6.50 -14.58 -0.33
C LEU A 51 4.99 -14.62 -0.07
N CYS A 52 4.56 -15.55 0.79
CA CYS A 52 3.19 -15.62 1.28
C CYS A 52 2.95 -14.50 2.30
N GLY A 53 1.77 -13.86 2.24
CA GLY A 53 1.45 -12.82 3.20
C GLY A 53 0.32 -11.90 2.76
N VAL A 54 0.12 -10.85 3.56
CA VAL A 54 -0.88 -9.80 3.35
C VAL A 54 -0.19 -8.45 3.30
N LEU A 55 -0.61 -7.59 2.42
CA LEU A 55 -0.20 -6.19 2.34
C LEU A 55 -1.23 -5.34 3.06
N MET A 56 -0.77 -4.35 3.81
CA MET A 56 -1.58 -3.34 4.48
C MET A 56 -1.10 -1.96 4.06
N HIS A 57 -2.01 -1.13 3.56
CA HIS A 57 -1.76 0.30 3.38
C HIS A 57 -2.57 1.05 4.42
N SER A 58 -1.87 1.80 5.27
CA SER A 58 -2.49 2.53 6.38
C SER A 58 -2.28 4.02 6.26
N SER A 59 -3.24 4.78 6.76
CA SER A 59 -3.16 6.24 6.94
C SER A 59 -3.29 6.54 8.43
N LEU A 60 -2.19 6.93 9.06
CA LEU A 60 -2.12 7.28 10.47
C LEU A 60 -2.25 8.79 10.63
N ALA A 61 -3.28 9.22 11.35
CA ALA A 61 -3.44 10.63 11.72
C ALA A 61 -2.59 10.95 12.95
N VAL A 62 -1.77 12.01 12.86
CA VAL A 62 -0.93 12.51 13.96
C VAL A 62 -1.03 14.03 14.07
N THR A 63 -0.78 14.57 15.25
CA THR A 63 -0.62 16.01 15.46
C THR A 63 0.72 16.50 14.90
N LEU A 64 0.89 17.80 14.76
CA LEU A 64 2.19 18.40 14.38
C LEU A 64 3.31 18.08 15.38
N THR A 65 2.96 17.77 16.63
CA THR A 65 3.90 17.36 17.69
C THR A 65 4.19 15.85 17.67
N GLY A 66 3.62 15.11 16.71
CA GLY A 66 3.83 13.67 16.56
C GLY A 66 2.91 12.78 17.43
N THR A 67 1.92 13.34 18.12
CA THR A 67 0.99 12.54 18.93
C THR A 67 0.02 11.77 18.02
N PRO A 68 -0.08 10.43 18.12
CA PRO A 68 -0.99 9.64 17.29
C PRO A 68 -2.44 9.85 17.70
N LEU A 69 -3.28 10.17 16.73
CA LEU A 69 -4.73 10.35 16.90
C LEU A 69 -5.51 9.06 16.55
N GLY A 70 -4.95 8.23 15.67
CA GLY A 70 -5.51 6.96 15.27
C GLY A 70 -5.43 6.71 13.76
N LEU A 71 -5.87 5.54 13.32
CA LEU A 71 -5.94 5.19 11.90
C LEU A 71 -7.11 5.90 11.22
N ALA A 72 -6.82 6.68 10.19
CA ALA A 72 -7.80 7.38 9.37
C ALA A 72 -8.36 6.49 8.26
N ALA A 73 -7.51 5.65 7.68
CA ALA A 73 -7.89 4.66 6.68
C ALA A 73 -6.96 3.45 6.75
N VAL A 74 -7.45 2.30 6.31
CA VAL A 74 -6.63 1.10 6.17
C VAL A 74 -7.20 0.22 5.06
N LYS A 75 -6.31 -0.32 4.22
CA LYS A 75 -6.65 -1.26 3.17
C LYS A 75 -5.75 -2.50 3.26
N PHE A 76 -6.35 -3.69 3.21
CA PHE A 76 -5.63 -4.95 3.14
C PHE A 76 -5.85 -5.59 1.78
N TRP A 77 -4.79 -6.20 1.22
CA TRP A 77 -4.91 -7.01 0.01
C TRP A 77 -3.79 -8.04 -0.08
N THR A 78 -3.93 -8.95 -1.03
CA THR A 78 -2.90 -9.91 -1.41
C THR A 78 -2.72 -9.88 -2.92
N ARG A 79 -1.56 -10.30 -3.40
CA ARG A 79 -1.31 -10.51 -4.83
C ARG A 79 -1.52 -11.97 -5.19
N ARG A 80 -1.92 -12.23 -6.43
CA ARG A 80 -1.90 -13.59 -6.98
C ARG A 80 -0.46 -13.95 -7.35
N LYS A 81 -0.13 -15.26 -7.31
CA LYS A 81 1.16 -15.72 -7.81
C LYS A 81 1.21 -15.54 -9.32
N TYR A 82 2.03 -14.63 -9.79
CA TYR A 82 2.21 -14.40 -11.22
C TYR A 82 3.17 -15.43 -11.83
N LYS A 83 2.75 -16.06 -12.92
CA LYS A 83 3.66 -16.71 -13.87
C LYS A 83 4.14 -15.62 -14.84
N GLY A 84 5.36 -15.13 -14.69
CA GLY A 84 6.03 -14.30 -15.69
C GLY A 84 5.57 -12.83 -15.76
N THR A 85 5.94 -12.03 -14.78
CA THR A 85 5.71 -10.57 -14.77
C THR A 85 6.28 -9.82 -15.98
N LEU A 86 7.35 -10.32 -16.61
CA LEU A 86 7.96 -9.70 -17.79
C LEU A 86 7.12 -9.85 -19.06
N ALA A 87 6.40 -10.97 -19.23
CA ALA A 87 5.56 -11.19 -20.41
C ALA A 87 4.33 -10.26 -20.40
N LEU A 88 3.70 -10.05 -19.23
CA LEU A 88 2.56 -9.13 -19.09
C LEU A 88 2.98 -7.66 -19.25
N LYS A 89 4.13 -7.25 -18.71
CA LYS A 89 4.64 -5.89 -18.86
C LYS A 89 4.96 -5.49 -20.31
N ARG A 90 5.25 -6.46 -21.17
CA ARG A 90 5.53 -6.19 -22.60
C ARG A 90 4.26 -5.91 -23.41
N HIS A 91 3.08 -6.36 -22.97
CA HIS A 91 1.83 -6.22 -23.70
C HIS A 91 0.88 -5.15 -23.18
N VAL A 92 1.10 -4.65 -21.97
CA VAL A 92 0.23 -3.64 -21.36
C VAL A 92 0.99 -2.33 -21.21
N ASN A 93 0.54 -1.29 -21.92
CA ASN A 93 1.03 0.07 -21.69
C ASN A 93 0.47 0.56 -20.34
N PRO A 94 1.30 0.74 -19.31
CA PRO A 94 0.83 1.09 -17.96
C PRO A 94 0.13 2.46 -17.90
N THR A 95 0.40 3.36 -18.84
CA THR A 95 -0.24 4.68 -18.91
C THR A 95 -1.68 4.63 -19.43
N ARG A 96 -2.06 3.55 -20.15
CA ARG A 96 -3.43 3.35 -20.65
C ARG A 96 -4.32 2.54 -19.73
N VAL A 97 -3.79 2.05 -18.61
CA VAL A 97 -4.56 1.29 -17.63
C VAL A 97 -5.23 2.29 -16.68
N PRO A 98 -6.56 2.25 -16.49
CA PRO A 98 -7.25 3.11 -15.53
C PRO A 98 -6.66 3.00 -14.13
N ILE A 99 -6.54 4.14 -13.43
CA ILE A 99 -5.90 4.18 -12.09
C ILE A 99 -6.62 3.26 -11.09
N GLU A 100 -7.92 3.12 -11.21
CA GLU A 100 -8.77 2.29 -10.35
C GLU A 100 -8.39 0.81 -10.39
N THR A 101 -7.78 0.35 -11.48
CA THR A 101 -7.30 -1.03 -11.64
C THR A 101 -5.84 -1.22 -11.24
N LYS A 102 -5.12 -0.13 -10.98
CA LYS A 102 -3.74 -0.17 -10.51
C LYS A 102 -3.67 -0.38 -8.99
N GLU A 103 -2.63 -1.06 -8.56
CA GLU A 103 -2.38 -1.22 -7.11
C GLU A 103 -2.11 0.12 -6.41
N SER A 104 -1.55 1.10 -7.13
CA SER A 104 -1.31 2.46 -6.62
C SER A 104 -2.60 3.23 -6.29
N TYR A 105 -3.78 2.80 -6.79
CA TYR A 105 -5.07 3.42 -6.46
C TYR A 105 -5.36 3.44 -4.96
N ARG A 106 -4.75 2.54 -4.18
CA ARG A 106 -4.85 2.52 -2.71
C ARG A 106 -4.50 3.86 -2.04
N TRP A 107 -3.56 4.60 -2.63
CA TRP A 107 -3.18 5.92 -2.12
C TRP A 107 -4.33 6.91 -2.19
N LEU A 108 -4.99 6.98 -3.35
CA LEU A 108 -6.18 7.83 -3.55
C LEU A 108 -7.37 7.38 -2.70
N GLU A 109 -7.61 6.07 -2.59
CA GLU A 109 -8.69 5.54 -1.75
C GLU A 109 -8.49 5.95 -0.28
N ASN A 110 -7.28 5.75 0.25
CA ASN A 110 -6.96 6.10 1.63
C ASN A 110 -7.00 7.61 1.87
N LEU A 111 -6.53 8.41 0.90
CA LEU A 111 -6.62 9.87 0.95
C LEU A 111 -8.09 10.29 1.08
N ARG A 112 -8.97 9.82 0.19
CA ARG A 112 -10.40 10.13 0.20
C ARG A 112 -11.08 9.69 1.50
N GLN A 113 -10.78 8.49 1.99
CA GLN A 113 -11.32 7.99 3.26
C GLN A 113 -10.84 8.82 4.44
N SER A 114 -9.58 9.22 4.47
CA SER A 114 -9.02 10.06 5.54
C SER A 114 -9.69 11.43 5.59
N ILE A 115 -9.86 12.07 4.43
CA ILE A 115 -10.54 13.37 4.32
C ILE A 115 -12.01 13.25 4.78
N ALA A 116 -12.72 12.23 4.29
CA ALA A 116 -14.10 12.00 4.68
C ALA A 116 -14.25 11.76 6.19
N LEU A 117 -13.30 11.06 6.81
CA LEU A 117 -13.31 10.79 8.23
C LEU A 117 -13.01 12.05 9.06
N VAL A 118 -12.05 12.87 8.67
CA VAL A 118 -11.68 14.10 9.38
C VAL A 118 -12.77 15.18 9.18
N GLY A 119 -13.37 15.22 8.00
CA GLY A 119 -14.43 16.17 7.65
C GLY A 119 -13.95 17.62 7.48
N ALA A 120 -12.63 17.84 7.36
CA ALA A 120 -12.00 19.14 7.17
C ALA A 120 -10.73 18.96 6.32
N PRO A 121 -10.88 18.86 4.98
CA PRO A 121 -9.78 18.58 4.08
C PRO A 121 -8.66 19.60 4.15
N GLU A 122 -8.99 20.87 4.36
CA GLU A 122 -8.04 21.99 4.48
C GLU A 122 -7.09 21.87 5.70
N ARG A 123 -7.42 20.99 6.63
CA ARG A 123 -6.60 20.71 7.82
C ARG A 123 -5.74 19.45 7.69
N CYS A 124 -5.90 18.70 6.59
CA CYS A 124 -5.18 17.45 6.38
C CYS A 124 -3.95 17.68 5.49
N VAL A 125 -2.78 17.38 6.01
CA VAL A 125 -1.55 17.32 5.23
C VAL A 125 -1.20 15.85 5.04
N HIS A 126 -1.31 15.36 3.80
CA HIS A 126 -0.97 13.99 3.45
C HIS A 126 0.52 13.86 3.22
N VAL A 127 1.12 12.87 3.86
CA VAL A 127 2.56 12.57 3.79
C VAL A 127 2.71 11.10 3.37
N GLY A 128 3.39 10.88 2.28
CA GLY A 128 3.70 9.55 1.76
C GLY A 128 5.17 9.45 1.35
N ASP A 129 5.60 8.24 1.08
CA ASP A 129 6.91 7.98 0.49
C ASP A 129 6.88 8.15 -1.05
N ARG A 130 7.98 7.80 -1.72
CA ARG A 130 8.12 7.90 -3.18
C ARG A 130 7.11 7.03 -3.96
N GLU A 131 6.49 6.03 -3.35
CA GLU A 131 5.42 5.25 -3.99
C GLU A 131 4.13 6.05 -4.18
N SER A 132 3.98 7.18 -3.47
CA SER A 132 2.86 8.10 -3.61
C SER A 132 3.00 9.08 -4.77
N ASP A 133 4.16 9.11 -5.45
CA ASP A 133 4.40 9.95 -6.63
C ASP A 133 3.64 9.38 -7.85
N ILE A 134 2.35 9.61 -7.86
CA ILE A 134 1.41 9.24 -8.91
C ILE A 134 0.70 10.50 -9.43
N TYR A 135 0.52 10.57 -10.73
CA TYR A 135 -0.02 11.77 -11.41
C TYR A 135 -1.40 12.20 -10.88
N GLU A 136 -2.21 11.24 -10.45
CA GLU A 136 -3.59 11.44 -10.00
C GLU A 136 -3.73 11.83 -8.52
N LEU A 137 -2.63 11.82 -7.73
CA LEU A 137 -2.62 12.21 -6.32
C LEU A 137 -2.39 13.70 -6.16
#